data_2807031878ed8d92185261d0722740d0
#
_entry.id   2807031878ed8d92185261d0722740d0
#
_cell.length_a   1.000
_cell.length_b   1.000
_cell.length_c   1.000
_cell.angle_alpha   90.00
_cell.angle_beta   90.00
_cell.angle_gamma   90.00
#
_symmetry.space_group_name_H-M   'P 1'
#
loop_
_entity.id
_entity.type
_entity.pdbx_description
1 polymer ?
#
loop_
_entity_poly.entity_id
_entity_poly.type
_entity_poly.pdbx_seq_one_letter_code
_entity_poly.pdbx_strand_id
1 'polypeptide(L)'
;MITRSLIELIFSAASMERWNDHPRPATFTELGKQAHKMIMAWVIARYESEARGAPVDWTSLIEGGIFEFLHRVVLTDIKPPVFHKLMQNDEQRRKLNSWVADALAFNLHRLSPAFAARFRDFLLSEDESSLERKSLRAAHYLATKWEFDFIYHWSNTKSMFGIEQTRGEISRQINEHRDLRAVEEILAARELPDRDMGLWGFLSLVGQLGFQKRWAQTPRIPQTSVLGHLLFVGMMAYFVSMEIGACPRRRYNNFFGGLLHDLPEVLTRDIISPVKKSVEGLDELIKQYEKQAMEERILPLLPESWRDEIRYFTEDEFSGKIRPAGAKVPVILANDLGEEENRDSLDPIDGRIIEACDKLSAYMEASLSIRLGVAPQALADGKQNLYARFSRSVISGFPMGQLFDYFW
;
A
#
# COMPACT_ATOMS: atom_id res chain seq x y z
N MET A 1 7.36 -19.21 5.73
CA MET A 1 5.89 -19.50 5.65
C MET A 1 5.13 -18.36 6.32
N ILE A 2 4.21 -17.73 5.61
CA ILE A 2 3.33 -16.68 6.11
C ILE A 2 2.45 -17.23 7.23
N THR A 3 2.45 -16.59 8.40
CA THR A 3 1.67 -17.05 9.56
C THR A 3 0.33 -16.32 9.65
N ARG A 4 -0.68 -16.99 10.24
CA ARG A 4 -1.96 -16.34 10.55
C ARG A 4 -1.79 -15.08 11.40
N SER A 5 -0.93 -15.12 12.43
CA SER A 5 -0.67 -14.00 13.32
C SER A 5 -0.05 -12.79 12.60
N LEU A 6 0.82 -13.01 11.60
CA LEU A 6 1.35 -11.92 10.78
C LEU A 6 0.25 -11.26 9.95
N ILE A 7 -0.62 -12.06 9.34
CA ILE A 7 -1.73 -11.53 8.52
C ILE A 7 -2.72 -10.74 9.41
N GLU A 8 -3.09 -11.29 10.58
CA GLU A 8 -3.97 -10.60 11.54
C GLU A 8 -3.33 -9.30 12.06
N LEU A 9 -2.02 -9.29 12.31
CA LEU A 9 -1.29 -8.09 12.71
C LEU A 9 -1.35 -7.00 11.64
N ILE A 10 -1.06 -7.35 10.38
CA ILE A 10 -1.14 -6.39 9.27
C ILE A 10 -2.55 -5.82 9.15
N PHE A 11 -3.55 -6.70 9.19
CA PHE A 11 -4.93 -6.29 9.05
C PHE A 11 -5.43 -5.43 10.23
N SER A 12 -4.87 -5.59 11.43
CA SER A 12 -5.24 -4.80 12.61
C SER A 12 -5.02 -3.29 12.43
N ALA A 13 -4.08 -2.89 11.56
CA ALA A 13 -3.83 -1.49 11.21
C ALA A 13 -5.03 -0.82 10.52
N ALA A 14 -6.00 -1.58 9.99
CA ALA A 14 -7.26 -1.05 9.49
C ALA A 14 -8.16 -0.48 10.61
N SER A 15 -7.97 -0.92 11.85
CA SER A 15 -8.68 -0.43 13.03
C SER A 15 -7.90 0.63 13.81
N MET A 16 -6.64 0.89 13.44
CA MET A 16 -5.81 1.91 14.08
C MET A 16 -6.16 3.29 13.50
N GLU A 17 -7.07 3.98 14.17
CA GLU A 17 -7.51 5.31 13.76
C GLU A 17 -6.45 6.37 14.08
N ARG A 18 -6.15 7.18 13.09
CA ARG A 18 -5.26 8.34 13.18
C ARG A 18 -6.07 9.60 13.46
N TRP A 19 -5.44 10.59 14.12
CA TRP A 19 -6.11 11.85 14.47
C TRP A 19 -7.40 11.65 15.29
N ASN A 20 -7.43 10.60 16.12
CA ASN A 20 -8.57 10.24 16.95
C ASN A 20 -8.84 11.27 18.08
N ASP A 21 -7.89 12.15 18.34
CA ASP A 21 -7.98 13.28 19.26
C ASP A 21 -8.31 14.63 18.57
N HIS A 22 -8.64 14.62 17.28
CA HIS A 22 -9.02 15.79 16.50
C HIS A 22 -10.39 15.59 15.82
N PRO A 23 -11.24 16.64 15.73
CA PRO A 23 -12.38 16.64 14.81
C PRO A 23 -11.86 16.46 13.38
N ARG A 24 -12.42 15.51 12.66
CA ARG A 24 -11.98 15.16 11.31
C ARG A 24 -13.15 14.87 10.38
N PRO A 25 -13.06 15.22 9.08
CA PRO A 25 -14.16 15.00 8.13
C PRO A 25 -14.37 13.53 7.78
N ALA A 26 -13.33 12.70 7.97
CA ALA A 26 -13.34 11.28 7.66
C ALA A 26 -12.44 10.51 8.63
N THR A 27 -12.61 9.19 8.69
CA THR A 27 -11.71 8.31 9.43
C THR A 27 -10.45 8.07 8.62
N PHE A 28 -9.29 8.43 9.19
CA PHE A 28 -7.98 8.07 8.68
C PHE A 28 -7.46 6.87 9.47
N THR A 29 -6.95 5.86 8.79
CA THR A 29 -6.38 4.66 9.42
C THR A 29 -4.88 4.55 9.17
N GLU A 30 -4.18 3.85 10.05
CA GLU A 30 -2.74 3.62 9.86
C GLU A 30 -2.48 2.84 8.56
N LEU A 31 -3.30 1.83 8.25
CA LEU A 31 -3.15 1.06 7.02
C LEU A 31 -3.29 1.94 5.76
N GLY A 32 -4.29 2.84 5.72
CA GLY A 32 -4.48 3.77 4.61
C GLY A 32 -3.34 4.78 4.49
N LYS A 33 -2.87 5.33 5.61
CA LYS A 33 -1.72 6.26 5.63
C LYS A 33 -0.45 5.61 5.12
N GLN A 34 -0.17 4.38 5.50
CA GLN A 34 1.03 3.67 5.07
C GLN A 34 0.96 3.31 3.58
N ALA A 35 -0.24 3.00 3.05
CA ALA A 35 -0.45 2.84 1.61
C ALA A 35 -0.08 4.12 0.84
N HIS A 36 -0.62 5.25 1.27
CA HIS A 36 -0.33 6.55 0.67
C HIS A 36 1.16 6.88 0.73
N LYS A 37 1.79 6.66 1.90
CA LYS A 37 3.23 6.82 2.10
C LYS A 37 4.05 5.98 1.12
N MET A 38 3.70 4.72 0.88
CA MET A 38 4.44 3.85 -0.02
C MET A 38 4.39 4.33 -1.47
N ILE A 39 3.24 4.82 -1.92
CA ILE A 39 3.09 5.41 -3.26
C ILE A 39 3.86 6.74 -3.35
N MET A 40 3.81 7.58 -2.31
CA MET A 40 4.65 8.80 -2.26
C MET A 40 6.14 8.47 -2.27
N ALA A 41 6.58 7.45 -1.54
CA ALA A 41 7.98 7.02 -1.51
C ALA A 41 8.45 6.51 -2.88
N TRP A 42 7.58 5.79 -3.61
CA TRP A 42 7.84 5.36 -4.97
C TRP A 42 8.02 6.57 -5.90
N VAL A 43 7.11 7.55 -5.82
CA VAL A 43 7.19 8.79 -6.62
C VAL A 43 8.48 9.55 -6.35
N ILE A 44 8.82 9.75 -5.07
CA ILE A 44 10.03 10.49 -4.67
C ILE A 44 11.29 9.77 -5.12
N ALA A 45 11.42 8.48 -4.81
CA ALA A 45 12.62 7.71 -5.15
C ALA A 45 12.83 7.65 -6.68
N ARG A 46 11.76 7.46 -7.44
CA ARG A 46 11.83 7.43 -8.90
C ARG A 46 12.22 8.78 -9.49
N TYR A 47 11.60 9.86 -9.02
CA TYR A 47 11.94 11.21 -9.46
C TYR A 47 13.41 11.54 -9.20
N GLU A 48 13.90 11.25 -7.99
CA GLU A 48 15.28 11.48 -7.61
C GLU A 48 16.25 10.63 -8.43
N SER A 49 15.89 9.37 -8.70
CA SER A 49 16.70 8.47 -9.54
C SER A 49 16.87 9.03 -10.95
N GLU A 50 15.78 9.47 -11.58
CA GLU A 50 15.82 10.06 -12.93
C GLU A 50 16.55 11.41 -12.94
N ALA A 51 16.31 12.26 -11.94
CA ALA A 51 16.93 13.59 -11.85
C ALA A 51 18.44 13.57 -11.56
N ARG A 52 18.93 12.54 -10.84
CA ARG A 52 20.33 12.43 -10.41
C ARG A 52 21.11 11.35 -11.16
N GLY A 53 20.43 10.48 -11.93
CA GLY A 53 21.03 9.32 -12.57
C GLY A 53 21.53 8.26 -11.58
N ALA A 54 21.01 8.24 -10.36
CA ALA A 54 21.37 7.28 -9.31
C ALA A 54 20.32 6.15 -9.23
N PRO A 55 20.74 4.87 -9.24
CA PRO A 55 19.79 3.77 -9.15
C PRO A 55 19.12 3.72 -7.77
N VAL A 56 17.86 3.30 -7.73
CA VAL A 56 17.13 2.99 -6.49
C VAL A 56 17.27 1.50 -6.19
N ASP A 57 17.58 1.17 -4.94
CA ASP A 57 17.36 -0.17 -4.42
C ASP A 57 15.89 -0.34 -4.04
N TRP A 58 15.09 -0.79 -5.01
CA TRP A 58 13.65 -1.01 -4.82
C TRP A 58 13.33 -2.05 -3.75
N THR A 59 14.19 -3.04 -3.55
CA THR A 59 14.01 -4.02 -2.46
C THR A 59 14.15 -3.32 -1.11
N SER A 60 15.18 -2.51 -0.93
CA SER A 60 15.38 -1.72 0.30
C SER A 60 14.26 -0.69 0.53
N LEU A 61 13.71 -0.07 -0.52
CA LEU A 61 12.58 0.84 -0.40
C LEU A 61 11.31 0.11 0.07
N ILE A 62 10.96 -1.01 -0.59
CA ILE A 62 9.77 -1.80 -0.25
C ILE A 62 9.89 -2.37 1.15
N GLU A 63 10.99 -3.06 1.45
CA GLU A 63 11.21 -3.67 2.76
C GLU A 63 11.29 -2.62 3.86
N GLY A 64 11.98 -1.50 3.63
CA GLY A 64 12.03 -0.38 4.58
C GLY A 64 10.64 0.17 4.90
N GLY A 65 9.78 0.33 3.90
CA GLY A 65 8.40 0.75 4.10
C GLY A 65 7.56 -0.26 4.89
N ILE A 66 7.72 -1.57 4.60
CA ILE A 66 7.10 -2.66 5.37
C ILE A 66 7.63 -2.68 6.80
N PHE A 67 8.92 -2.46 7.01
CA PHE A 67 9.54 -2.45 8.33
C PHE A 67 9.03 -1.30 9.20
N GLU A 68 8.93 -0.09 8.65
CA GLU A 68 8.34 1.05 9.36
C GLU A 68 6.84 0.82 9.67
N PHE A 69 6.10 0.19 8.74
CA PHE A 69 4.72 -0.20 8.98
C PHE A 69 4.59 -1.20 10.13
N LEU A 70 5.34 -2.30 10.11
CA LEU A 70 5.31 -3.32 11.16
C LEU A 70 5.74 -2.75 12.52
N HIS A 71 6.78 -1.92 12.55
CA HIS A 71 7.21 -1.21 13.74
C HIS A 71 6.06 -0.37 14.32
N ARG A 72 5.37 0.38 13.47
CA ARG A 72 4.25 1.24 13.90
C ARG A 72 3.08 0.43 14.43
N VAL A 73 2.74 -0.69 13.81
CA VAL A 73 1.62 -1.53 14.26
C VAL A 73 1.89 -2.15 15.63
N VAL A 74 3.14 -2.56 15.91
CA VAL A 74 3.52 -3.10 17.22
C VAL A 74 3.51 -2.03 18.30
N LEU A 75 3.96 -0.80 17.99
CA LEU A 75 4.00 0.31 18.96
C LEU A 75 2.64 0.93 19.23
N THR A 76 1.68 0.66 18.37
CA THR A 76 0.32 1.20 18.46
C THR A 76 0.28 2.76 18.48
N ASP A 77 -0.68 3.35 19.22
CA ASP A 77 -0.98 4.78 19.17
C ASP A 77 -0.16 5.58 20.20
N ILE A 78 1.12 5.78 19.91
CA ILE A 78 1.95 6.70 20.69
C ILE A 78 1.87 8.09 20.07
N LYS A 79 1.51 9.11 20.86
CA LYS A 79 1.48 10.50 20.38
C LYS A 79 2.85 10.93 19.84
N PRO A 80 2.89 11.62 18.66
CA PRO A 80 4.14 12.00 18.01
C PRO A 80 5.15 12.71 18.93
N PRO A 81 4.77 13.71 19.79
CA PRO A 81 5.75 14.36 20.67
C PRO A 81 6.43 13.40 21.67
N VAL A 82 5.68 12.41 22.17
CA VAL A 82 6.23 11.39 23.09
C VAL A 82 7.16 10.45 22.33
N PHE A 83 6.74 10.00 21.15
CA PHE A 83 7.54 9.14 20.29
C PHE A 83 8.85 9.81 19.87
N HIS A 84 8.79 11.08 19.42
CA HIS A 84 9.98 11.86 19.05
C HIS A 84 10.96 11.99 20.23
N LYS A 85 10.46 12.25 21.44
CA LYS A 85 11.29 12.34 22.64
C LYS A 85 11.96 11.01 22.98
N LEU A 86 11.25 9.89 22.84
CA LEU A 86 11.81 8.54 23.03
C LEU A 86 12.91 8.25 22.00
N MET A 87 12.67 8.61 20.74
CA MET A 87 13.60 8.34 19.65
C MET A 87 14.87 9.24 19.67
N GLN A 88 14.82 10.38 20.37
CA GLN A 88 16.00 11.24 20.57
C GLN A 88 16.95 10.68 21.64
N ASN A 89 16.52 9.77 22.48
CA ASN A 89 17.37 9.11 23.47
C ASN A 89 17.86 7.77 22.90
N ASP A 90 19.14 7.67 22.59
CA ASP A 90 19.74 6.51 21.93
C ASP A 90 19.52 5.20 22.69
N GLU A 91 19.62 5.22 24.03
CA GLU A 91 19.41 4.04 24.86
C GLU A 91 17.95 3.58 24.79
N GLN A 92 17.00 4.50 24.93
CA GLN A 92 15.58 4.20 24.87
C GLN A 92 15.16 3.76 23.47
N ARG A 93 15.67 4.42 22.43
CA ARG A 93 15.46 4.04 21.04
C ARG A 93 15.92 2.61 20.77
N ARG A 94 17.16 2.27 21.16
CA ARG A 94 17.69 0.90 20.98
C ARG A 94 16.87 -0.14 21.74
N LYS A 95 16.48 0.13 22.98
CA LYS A 95 15.64 -0.76 23.79
C LYS A 95 14.28 -0.99 23.12
N LEU A 96 13.62 0.07 22.70
CA LEU A 96 12.31 0.01 22.06
C LEU A 96 12.37 -0.76 20.73
N ASN A 97 13.34 -0.43 19.88
CA ASN A 97 13.53 -1.09 18.59
C ASN A 97 13.91 -2.56 18.75
N SER A 98 14.75 -2.92 19.73
CA SER A 98 15.04 -4.33 20.05
C SER A 98 13.80 -5.06 20.52
N TRP A 99 12.99 -4.47 21.38
CA TRP A 99 11.74 -5.06 21.84
C TRP A 99 10.76 -5.31 20.69
N VAL A 100 10.61 -4.36 19.76
CA VAL A 100 9.77 -4.55 18.55
C VAL A 100 10.31 -5.68 17.68
N ALA A 101 11.63 -5.73 17.47
CA ALA A 101 12.26 -6.81 16.69
C ALA A 101 12.01 -8.18 17.33
N ASP A 102 12.10 -8.28 18.65
CA ASP A 102 11.87 -9.52 19.39
C ASP A 102 10.38 -9.92 19.39
N ALA A 103 9.46 -8.95 19.47
CA ALA A 103 8.01 -9.20 19.39
C ALA A 103 7.59 -9.80 18.05
N LEU A 104 8.26 -9.45 16.96
CA LEU A 104 7.98 -9.95 15.61
C LEU A 104 8.88 -11.13 15.19
N ALA A 105 9.88 -11.48 15.98
CA ALA A 105 10.91 -12.46 15.61
C ALA A 105 10.30 -13.78 15.12
N PHE A 106 9.32 -14.34 15.83
CA PHE A 106 8.67 -15.58 15.43
C PHE A 106 8.02 -15.50 14.04
N ASN A 107 7.22 -14.46 13.82
CA ASN A 107 6.47 -14.30 12.57
C ASN A 107 7.42 -14.07 11.38
N LEU A 108 8.41 -13.20 11.55
CA LEU A 108 9.33 -12.84 10.47
C LEU A 108 10.33 -13.96 10.17
N HIS A 109 10.79 -14.71 11.17
CA HIS A 109 11.62 -15.88 10.96
C HIS A 109 10.89 -17.00 10.22
N ARG A 110 9.60 -17.21 10.51
CA ARG A 110 8.75 -18.17 9.79
C ARG A 110 8.58 -17.78 8.32
N LEU A 111 8.46 -16.48 8.03
CA LEU A 111 8.41 -15.96 6.67
C LEU A 111 9.78 -16.15 5.97
N SER A 112 10.84 -15.58 6.52
CA SER A 112 12.21 -15.70 6.02
C SER A 112 13.20 -15.28 7.10
N PRO A 113 14.17 -16.13 7.49
CA PRO A 113 15.24 -15.75 8.41
C PRO A 113 16.03 -14.52 7.96
N ALA A 114 16.32 -14.42 6.66
CA ALA A 114 17.05 -13.27 6.09
C ALA A 114 16.21 -11.97 6.16
N PHE A 115 14.89 -12.04 5.93
CA PHE A 115 14.01 -10.89 6.08
C PHE A 115 13.93 -10.44 7.55
N ALA A 116 13.84 -11.38 8.49
CA ALA A 116 13.86 -11.08 9.92
C ALA A 116 15.17 -10.39 10.37
N ALA A 117 16.32 -10.85 9.83
CA ALA A 117 17.62 -10.22 10.08
C ALA A 117 17.64 -8.78 9.54
N ARG A 118 17.24 -8.56 8.27
CA ARG A 118 17.17 -7.21 7.69
C ARG A 118 16.21 -6.29 8.44
N PHE A 119 15.08 -6.80 8.94
CA PHE A 119 14.17 -6.03 9.79
C PHE A 119 14.87 -5.53 11.06
N ARG A 120 15.58 -6.43 11.77
CA ARG A 120 16.32 -6.06 12.97
C ARG A 120 17.41 -5.03 12.68
N ASP A 121 18.20 -5.26 11.62
CA ASP A 121 19.27 -4.37 11.20
C ASP A 121 18.71 -2.99 10.83
N PHE A 122 17.57 -2.95 10.12
CA PHE A 122 16.88 -1.70 9.76
C PHE A 122 16.48 -0.89 10.99
N LEU A 123 15.91 -1.52 12.01
CA LEU A 123 15.47 -0.84 13.23
C LEU A 123 16.64 -0.35 14.11
N LEU A 124 17.76 -1.04 14.10
CA LEU A 124 18.92 -0.72 14.92
C LEU A 124 19.96 0.16 14.21
N SER A 125 19.85 0.31 12.89
CA SER A 125 20.73 1.17 12.10
C SER A 125 20.54 2.65 12.48
N GLU A 126 21.65 3.36 12.50
CA GLU A 126 21.69 4.83 12.66
C GLU A 126 21.90 5.53 11.31
N ASP A 127 22.21 4.77 10.26
CA ASP A 127 22.39 5.32 8.92
C ASP A 127 21.06 5.59 8.24
N GLU A 128 20.77 6.87 8.07
CA GLU A 128 19.57 7.38 7.42
C GLU A 128 19.90 8.09 6.08
N SER A 129 21.12 7.89 5.58
CA SER A 129 21.65 8.66 4.44
C SER A 129 21.20 8.13 3.08
N SER A 130 20.75 6.87 2.99
CA SER A 130 20.35 6.28 1.72
C SER A 130 19.15 7.01 1.10
N LEU A 131 19.05 6.98 -0.24
CA LEU A 131 17.94 7.58 -0.97
C LEU A 131 16.60 6.96 -0.55
N GLU A 132 16.57 5.65 -0.33
CA GLU A 132 15.39 4.89 0.06
C GLU A 132 14.88 5.35 1.42
N ARG A 133 15.76 5.48 2.43
CA ARG A 133 15.39 5.97 3.77
C ARG A 133 14.92 7.42 3.74
N LYS A 134 15.62 8.29 3.01
CA LYS A 134 15.21 9.69 2.82
C LYS A 134 13.85 9.78 2.14
N SER A 135 13.60 8.98 1.09
CA SER A 135 12.32 8.94 0.38
C SER A 135 11.19 8.46 1.28
N LEU A 136 11.39 7.41 2.08
CA LEU A 136 10.40 6.91 3.04
C LEU A 136 10.06 7.95 4.11
N ARG A 137 11.06 8.67 4.62
CA ARG A 137 10.88 9.70 5.65
C ARG A 137 10.14 10.92 5.08
N ALA A 138 10.54 11.41 3.91
CA ALA A 138 9.85 12.50 3.24
C ALA A 138 8.39 12.14 2.93
N ALA A 139 8.15 10.93 2.40
CA ALA A 139 6.81 10.41 2.14
C ALA A 139 5.96 10.30 3.40
N HIS A 140 6.55 9.92 4.54
CA HIS A 140 5.86 9.88 5.84
C HIS A 140 5.27 11.24 6.22
N TYR A 141 6.05 12.31 6.10
CA TYR A 141 5.60 13.66 6.47
C TYR A 141 4.66 14.27 5.42
N LEU A 142 4.87 14.00 4.14
CA LEU A 142 3.94 14.43 3.08
C LEU A 142 2.57 13.76 3.22
N ALA A 143 2.51 12.45 3.50
CA ALA A 143 1.25 11.76 3.76
C ALA A 143 0.57 12.27 5.04
N THR A 144 1.34 12.56 6.09
CA THR A 144 0.82 13.17 7.32
C THR A 144 0.29 14.57 7.06
N LYS A 145 0.99 15.38 6.25
CA LYS A 145 0.52 16.71 5.84
C LYS A 145 -0.78 16.63 5.05
N TRP A 146 -0.88 15.70 4.10
CA TRP A 146 -2.09 15.52 3.30
C TRP A 146 -3.32 15.26 4.19
N GLU A 147 -3.23 14.36 5.17
CA GLU A 147 -4.30 14.12 6.15
C GLU A 147 -4.58 15.36 7.01
N PHE A 148 -3.52 16.02 7.51
CA PHE A 148 -3.63 17.17 8.40
C PHE A 148 -4.28 18.37 7.70
N ASP A 149 -4.05 18.57 6.41
CA ASP A 149 -4.67 19.66 5.67
C ASP A 149 -6.20 19.56 5.68
N PHE A 150 -6.80 18.36 5.59
CA PHE A 150 -8.23 18.17 5.74
C PHE A 150 -8.72 18.54 7.15
N ILE A 151 -7.95 18.18 8.18
CA ILE A 151 -8.29 18.50 9.57
C ILE A 151 -8.18 20.01 9.80
N TYR A 152 -7.06 20.60 9.38
CA TYR A 152 -6.76 22.02 9.61
C TYR A 152 -7.76 22.95 8.92
N HIS A 153 -8.22 22.60 7.73
CA HIS A 153 -9.20 23.39 6.97
C HIS A 153 -10.67 23.04 7.30
N TRP A 154 -10.88 21.98 8.08
CA TRP A 154 -12.20 21.64 8.59
C TRP A 154 -12.65 22.66 9.63
N SER A 155 -13.97 22.94 9.67
CA SER A 155 -14.64 23.93 10.53
C SER A 155 -13.96 24.15 11.90
N ASN A 156 -13.73 25.40 12.31
CA ASN A 156 -13.25 25.82 13.64
C ASN A 156 -12.07 25.06 14.28
N THR A 157 -11.44 24.12 13.60
CA THR A 157 -10.27 23.41 14.15
C THR A 157 -9.11 24.34 14.48
N LYS A 158 -9.03 25.51 13.82
CA LYS A 158 -8.04 26.56 14.12
C LYS A 158 -8.11 27.08 15.54
N SER A 159 -9.24 26.92 16.24
CA SER A 159 -9.40 27.28 17.65
C SER A 159 -8.95 26.20 18.63
N MET A 160 -8.58 25.01 18.14
CA MET A 160 -8.11 23.92 19.00
C MET A 160 -6.72 24.21 19.55
N PHE A 161 -6.54 23.92 20.84
CA PHE A 161 -5.23 24.04 21.50
C PHE A 161 -4.19 23.13 20.81
N GLY A 162 -3.06 23.71 20.45
CA GLY A 162 -1.93 22.97 19.85
C GLY A 162 -2.01 22.75 18.34
N ILE A 163 -3.10 23.11 17.64
CA ILE A 163 -3.24 22.86 16.18
C ILE A 163 -2.17 23.60 15.37
N GLU A 164 -1.86 24.84 15.73
CA GLU A 164 -0.81 25.62 15.05
C GLU A 164 0.59 25.06 15.34
N GLN A 165 0.83 24.53 16.55
CA GLN A 165 2.08 23.85 16.86
C GLN A 165 2.25 22.59 16.01
N THR A 166 1.20 21.78 15.86
CA THR A 166 1.19 20.58 14.99
C THR A 166 1.47 20.96 13.54
N ARG A 167 0.84 22.03 13.04
CA ARG A 167 1.10 22.55 11.69
C ARG A 167 2.56 22.95 11.50
N GLY A 168 3.09 23.71 12.47
CA GLY A 168 4.49 24.14 12.45
C GLY A 168 5.47 22.98 12.46
N GLU A 169 5.20 21.96 13.29
CA GLU A 169 6.04 20.77 13.37
C GLU A 169 6.05 19.96 12.07
N ILE A 170 4.87 19.70 11.46
CA ILE A 170 4.77 19.01 10.16
C ILE A 170 5.53 19.81 9.09
N SER A 171 5.36 21.13 9.06
CA SER A 171 6.04 21.99 8.09
C SER A 171 7.55 21.97 8.27
N ARG A 172 8.04 21.98 9.52
CA ARG A 172 9.47 21.88 9.85
C ARG A 172 10.05 20.57 9.36
N GLN A 173 9.39 19.44 9.65
CA GLN A 173 9.82 18.11 9.24
C GLN A 173 9.89 17.98 7.71
N ILE A 174 8.92 18.53 6.98
CA ILE A 174 8.95 18.52 5.51
C ILE A 174 10.12 19.36 4.99
N ASN A 175 10.38 20.52 5.60
CA ASN A 175 11.47 21.39 5.18
C ASN A 175 12.85 20.74 5.34
N GLU A 176 13.02 19.81 6.29
CA GLU A 176 14.26 19.02 6.47
C GLU A 176 14.54 18.09 5.26
N HIS A 177 13.55 17.85 4.38
CA HIS A 177 13.66 17.00 3.19
C HIS A 177 13.64 17.77 1.86
N ARG A 178 13.83 19.09 1.89
CA ARG A 178 13.90 19.89 0.66
C ARG A 178 15.18 19.70 -0.17
N ASP A 179 16.15 18.94 0.35
CA ASP A 179 17.28 18.44 -0.44
C ASP A 179 16.85 17.42 -1.52
N LEU A 180 15.64 16.86 -1.40
CA LEU A 180 14.99 16.04 -2.41
C LEU A 180 14.20 16.94 -3.36
N ARG A 181 14.60 16.98 -4.63
CA ARG A 181 13.92 17.77 -5.68
C ARG A 181 12.45 17.40 -5.85
N ALA A 182 12.15 16.12 -5.71
CA ALA A 182 10.78 15.61 -5.76
C ALA A 182 9.88 16.28 -4.72
N VAL A 183 10.39 16.54 -3.51
CA VAL A 183 9.62 17.21 -2.44
C VAL A 183 9.30 18.65 -2.82
N GLU A 184 10.27 19.38 -3.40
CA GLU A 184 10.03 20.74 -3.87
C GLU A 184 9.02 20.78 -5.02
N GLU A 185 9.13 19.88 -5.98
CA GLU A 185 8.19 19.76 -7.12
C GLU A 185 6.77 19.48 -6.63
N ILE A 186 6.61 18.49 -5.74
CA ILE A 186 5.32 18.12 -5.16
C ILE A 186 4.68 19.30 -4.41
N LEU A 187 5.46 20.05 -3.62
CA LEU A 187 4.95 21.19 -2.87
C LEU A 187 4.60 22.39 -3.75
N ALA A 188 5.40 22.66 -4.79
CA ALA A 188 5.14 23.75 -5.73
C ALA A 188 3.87 23.49 -6.55
N ALA A 189 3.63 22.25 -6.97
CA ALA A 189 2.48 21.86 -7.76
C ALA A 189 1.15 21.96 -7.00
N ARG A 190 1.18 21.96 -5.67
CA ARG A 190 -0.02 21.97 -4.80
C ARG A 190 -0.93 23.18 -4.98
N GLU A 191 -0.37 24.32 -5.30
CA GLU A 191 -1.12 25.59 -5.45
C GLU A 191 -1.61 25.82 -6.89
N LEU A 192 -1.35 24.87 -7.80
CA LEU A 192 -1.72 24.97 -9.22
C LEU A 192 -3.16 24.45 -9.44
N PRO A 193 -3.81 24.84 -10.57
CA PRO A 193 -5.07 24.22 -11.00
C PRO A 193 -4.95 22.71 -11.21
N ASP A 194 -6.04 21.99 -11.05
CA ASP A 194 -6.08 20.51 -11.07
C ASP A 194 -5.28 19.87 -12.23
N ARG A 195 -5.44 20.40 -13.44
CA ARG A 195 -4.76 19.88 -14.63
C ARG A 195 -3.23 20.08 -14.62
N ASP A 196 -2.75 21.02 -13.83
CA ASP A 196 -1.34 21.43 -13.77
C ASP A 196 -0.68 20.94 -12.45
N MET A 197 -1.42 20.25 -11.59
CA MET A 197 -0.94 19.74 -10.30
C MET A 197 0.12 18.63 -10.41
N GLY A 198 0.32 18.04 -11.59
CA GLY A 198 1.38 17.03 -11.80
C GLY A 198 1.41 15.95 -10.72
N LEU A 199 2.59 15.71 -10.15
CA LEU A 199 2.78 14.68 -9.12
C LEU A 199 1.92 14.89 -7.88
N TRP A 200 1.68 16.14 -7.44
CA TRP A 200 0.77 16.39 -6.32
C TRP A 200 -0.67 15.97 -6.65
N GLY A 201 -1.14 16.27 -7.86
CA GLY A 201 -2.47 15.87 -8.33
C GLY A 201 -2.63 14.35 -8.33
N PHE A 202 -1.63 13.62 -8.85
CA PHE A 202 -1.60 12.16 -8.79
C PHE A 202 -1.67 11.64 -7.35
N LEU A 203 -0.81 12.14 -6.46
CA LEU A 203 -0.77 11.72 -5.06
C LEU A 203 -2.05 12.09 -4.30
N SER A 204 -2.66 13.22 -4.62
CA SER A 204 -3.95 13.62 -4.04
C SER A 204 -5.09 12.71 -4.48
N LEU A 205 -5.14 12.32 -5.77
CA LEU A 205 -6.11 11.34 -6.27
C LEU A 205 -5.94 9.98 -5.56
N VAL A 206 -4.71 9.48 -5.47
CA VAL A 206 -4.43 8.24 -4.73
C VAL A 206 -4.94 8.34 -3.28
N GLY A 207 -4.67 9.45 -2.60
CA GLY A 207 -5.14 9.68 -1.23
C GLY A 207 -6.67 9.59 -1.10
N GLN A 208 -7.43 9.99 -2.14
CA GLN A 208 -8.91 9.92 -2.14
C GLN A 208 -9.46 8.50 -2.06
N LEU A 209 -8.69 7.47 -2.48
CA LEU A 209 -9.05 6.07 -2.24
C LEU A 209 -9.15 5.73 -0.73
N GLY A 210 -8.53 6.54 0.12
CA GLY A 210 -8.66 6.43 1.58
C GLY A 210 -10.04 6.80 2.11
N PHE A 211 -10.84 7.55 1.36
CA PHE A 211 -12.23 7.90 1.71
C PHE A 211 -13.25 6.90 1.17
N GLN A 212 -12.87 6.10 0.17
CA GLN A 212 -13.74 5.09 -0.40
C GLN A 212 -13.75 3.85 0.49
N LYS A 213 -14.95 3.44 0.93
CA LYS A 213 -15.13 2.27 1.79
C LYS A 213 -15.42 1.05 0.94
N ARG A 214 -14.68 -0.01 1.17
CA ARG A 214 -14.99 -1.32 0.60
C ARG A 214 -16.30 -1.87 1.19
N TRP A 215 -17.05 -2.64 0.42
CA TRP A 215 -18.36 -3.17 0.83
C TRP A 215 -19.33 -2.07 1.29
N ALA A 216 -19.34 -0.91 0.63
CA ALA A 216 -20.07 0.28 1.07
C ALA A 216 -21.57 0.05 1.40
N GLN A 217 -22.17 -0.99 0.80
CA GLN A 217 -23.59 -1.34 1.02
C GLN A 217 -23.81 -2.39 2.10
N THR A 218 -22.74 -2.95 2.68
CA THR A 218 -22.85 -4.07 3.63
C THR A 218 -22.23 -3.66 4.96
N PRO A 219 -23.03 -3.64 6.06
CA PRO A 219 -22.49 -3.38 7.40
C PRO A 219 -21.40 -4.39 7.75
N ARG A 220 -20.25 -3.91 8.20
CA ARG A 220 -19.14 -4.76 8.68
C ARG A 220 -18.18 -4.02 9.61
N ILE A 221 -17.38 -4.79 10.35
CA ILE A 221 -16.36 -4.33 11.29
C ILE A 221 -15.06 -5.12 11.08
N PRO A 222 -13.87 -4.45 11.01
CA PRO A 222 -13.70 -3.01 10.85
C PRO A 222 -14.10 -2.54 9.44
N GLN A 223 -14.38 -1.26 9.30
CA GLN A 223 -14.50 -0.66 7.96
C GLN A 223 -13.10 -0.48 7.39
N THR A 224 -12.87 -0.95 6.16
CA THR A 224 -11.60 -0.75 5.43
C THR A 224 -11.82 0.19 4.26
N SER A 225 -10.82 0.99 3.94
CA SER A 225 -10.79 1.80 2.73
C SER A 225 -10.16 1.03 1.57
N VAL A 226 -10.45 1.45 0.33
CA VAL A 226 -9.77 0.94 -0.86
C VAL A 226 -8.26 1.12 -0.71
N LEU A 227 -7.79 2.31 -0.32
CA LEU A 227 -6.35 2.58 -0.15
C LEU A 227 -5.68 1.64 0.86
N GLY A 228 -6.31 1.39 2.01
CA GLY A 228 -5.76 0.46 3.00
C GLY A 228 -5.71 -0.98 2.49
N HIS A 229 -6.74 -1.40 1.78
CA HIS A 229 -6.78 -2.69 1.11
C HIS A 229 -5.61 -2.88 0.13
N LEU A 230 -5.31 -1.87 -0.68
CA LEU A 230 -4.21 -1.91 -1.65
C LEU A 230 -2.86 -2.24 -0.98
N LEU A 231 -2.56 -1.63 0.17
CA LEU A 231 -1.34 -1.97 0.90
C LEU A 231 -1.34 -3.42 1.39
N PHE A 232 -2.47 -3.90 1.92
CA PHE A 232 -2.58 -5.30 2.34
C PHE A 232 -2.29 -6.23 1.17
N VAL A 233 -2.90 -5.99 0.00
CA VAL A 233 -2.67 -6.80 -1.22
C VAL A 233 -1.21 -6.75 -1.65
N GLY A 234 -0.61 -5.55 -1.72
CA GLY A 234 0.79 -5.39 -2.10
C GLY A 234 1.75 -6.12 -1.16
N MET A 235 1.55 -6.01 0.16
CA MET A 235 2.37 -6.71 1.16
C MET A 235 2.22 -8.23 1.05
N MET A 236 0.99 -8.73 0.92
CA MET A 236 0.74 -10.17 0.80
C MET A 236 1.33 -10.73 -0.49
N ALA A 237 1.18 -10.03 -1.63
CA ALA A 237 1.79 -10.41 -2.89
C ALA A 237 3.33 -10.42 -2.81
N TYR A 238 3.93 -9.46 -2.08
CA TYR A 238 5.37 -9.45 -1.82
C TYR A 238 5.82 -10.66 -0.99
N PHE A 239 5.11 -10.98 0.09
CA PHE A 239 5.45 -12.11 0.95
C PHE A 239 5.29 -13.45 0.24
N VAL A 240 4.23 -13.63 -0.55
CA VAL A 240 4.08 -14.82 -1.41
C VAL A 240 5.23 -14.90 -2.41
N SER A 241 5.61 -13.77 -3.02
CA SER A 241 6.74 -13.71 -3.95
C SER A 241 8.07 -14.10 -3.29
N MET A 242 8.27 -13.76 -2.01
CA MET A 242 9.44 -14.21 -1.25
C MET A 242 9.44 -15.73 -1.03
N GLU A 243 8.29 -16.30 -0.68
CA GLU A 243 8.13 -17.74 -0.41
C GLU A 243 8.42 -18.60 -1.67
N ILE A 244 8.03 -18.12 -2.84
CA ILE A 244 8.27 -18.83 -4.12
C ILE A 244 9.64 -18.51 -4.74
N GLY A 245 10.50 -17.76 -4.06
CA GLY A 245 11.82 -17.41 -4.60
C GLY A 245 11.76 -16.51 -5.84
N ALA A 246 10.75 -15.63 -5.93
CA ALA A 246 10.61 -14.70 -7.05
C ALA A 246 11.85 -13.80 -7.21
N CYS A 247 12.23 -13.51 -8.46
CA CYS A 247 13.34 -12.60 -8.76
C CYS A 247 13.03 -11.17 -8.25
N PRO A 248 14.03 -10.29 -8.03
CA PRO A 248 13.82 -8.94 -7.52
C PRO A 248 12.78 -8.14 -8.31
N ARG A 249 12.80 -8.20 -9.63
CA ARG A 249 11.84 -7.48 -10.48
C ARG A 249 10.41 -8.00 -10.33
N ARG A 250 10.22 -9.34 -10.22
CA ARG A 250 8.92 -9.95 -9.96
C ARG A 250 8.36 -9.54 -8.61
N ARG A 251 9.20 -9.47 -7.55
CA ARG A 251 8.80 -8.98 -6.23
C ARG A 251 8.38 -7.51 -6.26
N TYR A 252 9.15 -6.68 -6.96
CA TYR A 252 8.82 -5.27 -7.18
C TYR A 252 7.47 -5.12 -7.88
N ASN A 253 7.28 -5.81 -9.01
CA ASN A 253 6.05 -5.72 -9.78
C ASN A 253 4.83 -6.26 -9.01
N ASN A 254 4.98 -7.36 -8.27
CA ASN A 254 3.89 -7.90 -7.47
C ASN A 254 3.51 -6.99 -6.30
N PHE A 255 4.49 -6.31 -5.68
CA PHE A 255 4.21 -5.34 -4.63
C PHE A 255 3.47 -4.11 -5.19
N PHE A 256 4.03 -3.45 -6.19
CA PHE A 256 3.43 -2.23 -6.73
C PHE A 256 2.20 -2.52 -7.60
N GLY A 257 2.14 -3.66 -8.29
CA GLY A 257 0.94 -4.14 -8.95
C GLY A 257 -0.19 -4.34 -7.93
N GLY A 258 0.08 -5.01 -6.80
CA GLY A 258 -0.89 -5.15 -5.71
C GLY A 258 -1.26 -3.83 -5.03
N LEU A 259 -0.34 -2.87 -4.95
CA LEU A 259 -0.58 -1.55 -4.35
C LEU A 259 -1.35 -0.58 -5.28
N LEU A 260 -1.40 -0.84 -6.59
CA LEU A 260 -1.96 0.08 -7.59
C LEU A 260 -3.09 -0.53 -8.44
N HIS A 261 -3.40 -1.84 -8.28
CA HIS A 261 -4.35 -2.53 -9.18
C HIS A 261 -5.74 -1.87 -9.26
N ASP A 262 -6.24 -1.35 -8.14
CA ASP A 262 -7.54 -0.66 -8.07
C ASP A 262 -7.39 0.88 -8.15
N LEU A 263 -6.24 1.40 -8.62
CA LEU A 263 -6.08 2.85 -8.83
C LEU A 263 -7.20 3.46 -9.70
N PRO A 264 -7.69 2.79 -10.76
CA PRO A 264 -8.81 3.30 -11.56
C PRO A 264 -10.09 3.55 -10.77
N GLU A 265 -10.30 2.86 -9.65
CA GLU A 265 -11.50 3.03 -8.80
C GLU A 265 -11.62 4.43 -8.18
N VAL A 266 -10.55 5.22 -8.15
CA VAL A 266 -10.66 6.63 -7.73
C VAL A 266 -11.63 7.42 -8.63
N LEU A 267 -11.82 6.96 -9.88
CA LEU A 267 -12.66 7.60 -10.89
C LEU A 267 -14.09 7.01 -10.97
N THR A 268 -14.28 5.75 -10.55
CA THR A 268 -15.55 5.01 -10.70
C THR A 268 -16.17 4.59 -9.37
N ARG A 269 -15.40 4.61 -8.28
CA ARG A 269 -15.65 3.97 -6.98
C ARG A 269 -15.58 2.44 -7.05
N ASP A 270 -15.45 1.82 -5.90
CA ASP A 270 -15.50 0.35 -5.74
C ASP A 270 -16.93 -0.17 -6.08
N ILE A 271 -17.11 -0.63 -7.31
CA ILE A 271 -18.36 -1.25 -7.78
C ILE A 271 -18.29 -2.74 -7.46
N ILE A 272 -19.17 -3.20 -6.57
CA ILE A 272 -19.16 -4.58 -6.10
C ILE A 272 -19.41 -5.60 -7.22
N SER A 273 -18.71 -6.74 -7.18
CA SER A 273 -18.79 -7.79 -8.19
C SER A 273 -20.21 -8.28 -8.52
N PRO A 274 -21.18 -8.39 -7.57
CA PRO A 274 -22.57 -8.73 -7.93
C PRO A 274 -23.22 -7.71 -8.87
N VAL A 275 -22.92 -6.42 -8.72
CA VAL A 275 -23.44 -5.37 -9.63
C VAL A 275 -22.79 -5.47 -11.01
N LYS A 276 -21.45 -5.63 -11.06
CA LYS A 276 -20.70 -5.81 -12.30
C LYS A 276 -21.25 -7.00 -13.12
N LYS A 277 -21.70 -8.06 -12.47
CA LYS A 277 -22.26 -9.28 -13.10
C LYS A 277 -23.77 -9.25 -13.31
N SER A 278 -24.48 -8.22 -12.84
CA SER A 278 -25.96 -8.17 -12.91
C SER A 278 -26.50 -7.94 -14.31
N VAL A 279 -25.70 -7.32 -15.19
CA VAL A 279 -26.08 -7.02 -16.57
C VAL A 279 -24.94 -7.45 -17.49
N GLU A 280 -25.28 -8.16 -18.55
CA GLU A 280 -24.32 -8.60 -19.57
C GLU A 280 -23.65 -7.38 -20.23
N GLY A 281 -22.30 -7.39 -20.29
CA GLY A 281 -21.50 -6.31 -20.85
C GLY A 281 -21.22 -5.13 -19.90
N LEU A 282 -21.79 -5.13 -18.69
CA LEU A 282 -21.55 -4.01 -17.73
C LEU A 282 -20.11 -3.96 -17.25
N ASP A 283 -19.50 -5.10 -16.97
CA ASP A 283 -18.09 -5.18 -16.53
C ASP A 283 -17.14 -4.64 -17.60
N GLU A 284 -17.37 -5.01 -18.86
CA GLU A 284 -16.59 -4.53 -20.00
C GLU A 284 -16.74 -3.01 -20.21
N LEU A 285 -17.96 -2.49 -20.05
CA LEU A 285 -18.22 -1.06 -20.16
C LEU A 285 -17.49 -0.28 -19.05
N ILE A 286 -17.52 -0.77 -17.81
CA ILE A 286 -16.80 -0.16 -16.68
C ILE A 286 -15.31 -0.14 -16.96
N LYS A 287 -14.73 -1.26 -17.39
CA LYS A 287 -13.30 -1.35 -17.72
C LYS A 287 -12.89 -0.41 -18.86
N GLN A 288 -13.73 -0.29 -19.90
CA GLN A 288 -13.49 0.68 -20.97
C GLN A 288 -13.48 2.12 -20.46
N TYR A 289 -14.45 2.47 -19.62
CA TYR A 289 -14.52 3.79 -18.99
C TYR A 289 -13.30 4.05 -18.09
N GLU A 290 -12.92 3.09 -17.26
CA GLU A 290 -11.75 3.19 -16.38
C GLU A 290 -10.47 3.41 -17.19
N LYS A 291 -10.27 2.64 -18.26
CA LYS A 291 -9.12 2.81 -19.16
C LYS A 291 -9.10 4.20 -19.81
N GLN A 292 -10.23 4.65 -20.34
CA GLN A 292 -10.32 5.99 -20.93
C GLN A 292 -10.05 7.06 -19.88
N ALA A 293 -10.64 6.97 -18.71
CA ALA A 293 -10.47 7.95 -17.63
C ALA A 293 -9.04 7.96 -17.06
N MET A 294 -8.35 6.82 -17.02
CA MET A 294 -6.91 6.74 -16.71
C MET A 294 -6.08 7.55 -17.69
N GLU A 295 -6.31 7.38 -19.01
CA GLU A 295 -5.60 8.10 -20.07
C GLU A 295 -5.86 9.61 -20.03
N GLU A 296 -7.08 10.02 -19.73
CA GLU A 296 -7.49 11.43 -19.75
C GLU A 296 -7.17 12.20 -18.47
N ARG A 297 -7.16 11.53 -17.31
CA ARG A 297 -7.17 12.21 -16.00
C ARG A 297 -6.02 11.86 -15.07
N ILE A 298 -5.50 10.64 -15.11
CA ILE A 298 -4.45 10.18 -14.18
C ILE A 298 -3.08 10.21 -14.85
N LEU A 299 -2.94 9.55 -15.99
CA LEU A 299 -1.64 9.46 -16.67
C LEU A 299 -1.05 10.80 -17.08
N PRO A 300 -1.83 11.82 -17.47
CA PRO A 300 -1.27 13.16 -17.76
C PRO A 300 -0.60 13.84 -16.57
N LEU A 301 -0.95 13.47 -15.34
CA LEU A 301 -0.33 13.99 -14.11
C LEU A 301 1.07 13.42 -13.86
N LEU A 302 1.44 12.37 -14.59
CA LEU A 302 2.72 11.66 -14.44
C LEU A 302 3.67 11.99 -15.59
N PRO A 303 5.01 11.98 -15.33
CA PRO A 303 6.00 11.98 -16.38
C PRO A 303 5.72 10.91 -17.42
N GLU A 304 5.99 11.21 -18.70
CA GLU A 304 5.70 10.27 -19.79
C GLU A 304 6.42 8.92 -19.61
N SER A 305 7.65 8.95 -19.10
CA SER A 305 8.45 7.75 -18.81
C SER A 305 7.84 6.80 -17.77
N TRP A 306 6.86 7.26 -16.97
CA TRP A 306 6.24 6.44 -15.91
C TRP A 306 4.92 5.81 -16.34
N ARG A 307 4.26 6.36 -17.37
CA ARG A 307 2.89 6.01 -17.76
C ARG A 307 2.74 4.55 -18.15
N ASP A 308 3.73 4.01 -18.89
CA ASP A 308 3.71 2.61 -19.31
C ASP A 308 3.84 1.63 -18.14
N GLU A 309 4.53 2.02 -17.08
CA GLU A 309 4.62 1.17 -15.89
C GLU A 309 3.32 1.21 -15.07
N ILE A 310 2.66 2.37 -14.97
CA ILE A 310 1.34 2.46 -14.33
C ILE A 310 0.31 1.63 -15.13
N ARG A 311 0.29 1.71 -16.47
CA ARG A 311 -0.56 0.82 -17.29
C ARG A 311 -0.25 -0.65 -17.04
N TYR A 312 1.02 -1.00 -16.91
CA TYR A 312 1.45 -2.36 -16.64
C TYR A 312 0.91 -2.91 -15.32
N PHE A 313 0.70 -2.06 -14.30
CA PHE A 313 0.12 -2.44 -13.02
C PHE A 313 -1.41 -2.46 -13.02
N THR A 314 -2.07 -1.61 -13.83
CA THR A 314 -3.52 -1.37 -13.76
C THR A 314 -4.33 -1.98 -14.91
N GLU A 315 -3.70 -2.34 -16.03
CA GLU A 315 -4.39 -3.04 -17.13
C GLU A 315 -4.19 -4.54 -17.00
N ASP A 316 -5.25 -5.32 -17.17
CA ASP A 316 -5.23 -6.79 -17.01
C ASP A 316 -4.50 -7.22 -15.72
N GLU A 317 -4.83 -6.55 -14.63
CA GLU A 317 -4.15 -6.58 -13.32
C GLU A 317 -4.05 -7.97 -12.70
N PHE A 318 -5.01 -8.85 -13.03
CA PHE A 318 -5.06 -10.23 -12.53
C PHE A 318 -4.50 -11.27 -13.50
N SER A 319 -3.92 -10.83 -14.61
CA SER A 319 -3.24 -11.69 -15.57
C SER A 319 -1.75 -11.81 -15.29
N GLY A 320 -1.20 -13.03 -15.38
CA GLY A 320 0.24 -13.21 -15.42
C GLY A 320 0.81 -12.59 -16.69
N LYS A 321 1.84 -11.75 -16.55
CA LYS A 321 2.41 -10.99 -17.67
C LYS A 321 3.92 -10.96 -17.62
N ILE A 322 4.54 -10.90 -18.80
CA ILE A 322 5.97 -10.57 -18.95
C ILE A 322 6.11 -9.44 -19.97
N ARG A 323 7.18 -8.64 -19.80
CA ARG A 323 7.54 -7.59 -20.74
C ARG A 323 9.05 -7.65 -21.00
N PRO A 324 9.49 -8.46 -21.97
CA PRO A 324 10.92 -8.56 -22.33
C PRO A 324 11.49 -7.18 -22.69
N ALA A 325 12.78 -6.98 -22.43
CA ALA A 325 13.47 -5.73 -22.73
C ALA A 325 13.25 -5.29 -24.19
N GLY A 326 12.77 -4.05 -24.38
CA GLY A 326 12.44 -3.48 -25.69
C GLY A 326 11.03 -3.81 -26.21
N ALA A 327 10.25 -4.65 -25.55
CA ALA A 327 8.86 -4.89 -25.90
C ALA A 327 7.99 -3.69 -25.49
N LYS A 328 7.17 -3.20 -26.43
CA LYS A 328 6.21 -2.11 -26.15
C LYS A 328 4.92 -2.60 -25.49
N VAL A 329 4.54 -3.85 -25.73
CA VAL A 329 3.30 -4.43 -25.22
C VAL A 329 3.66 -5.66 -24.38
N PRO A 330 3.07 -5.83 -23.20
CA PRO A 330 3.29 -7.02 -22.41
C PRO A 330 2.68 -8.26 -23.09
N VAL A 331 3.29 -9.42 -22.81
CA VAL A 331 2.74 -10.72 -23.21
C VAL A 331 1.94 -11.26 -22.03
N ILE A 332 0.65 -11.49 -22.25
CA ILE A 332 -0.23 -12.14 -21.26
C ILE A 332 0.01 -13.64 -21.34
N LEU A 333 0.21 -14.26 -20.20
CA LEU A 333 0.46 -15.70 -20.10
C LEU A 333 -0.85 -16.45 -19.84
N ALA A 334 -1.02 -17.58 -20.53
CA ALA A 334 -2.17 -18.45 -20.31
C ALA A 334 -2.11 -19.21 -18.98
N ASN A 335 -0.90 -19.47 -18.49
CA ASN A 335 -0.63 -20.22 -17.25
C ASN A 335 0.04 -19.33 -16.21
N ASP A 336 0.22 -19.89 -15.00
CA ASP A 336 1.04 -19.26 -13.95
C ASP A 336 2.49 -19.09 -14.42
N LEU A 337 3.16 -18.07 -13.89
CA LEU A 337 4.59 -17.86 -14.12
C LEU A 337 5.41 -19.02 -13.53
N GLY A 338 6.25 -19.61 -14.38
CA GLY A 338 7.18 -20.66 -14.00
C GLY A 338 8.61 -20.15 -13.73
N GLU A 339 9.55 -21.09 -13.70
CA GLU A 339 10.99 -20.76 -13.53
C GLU A 339 11.56 -20.00 -14.73
N GLU A 340 11.05 -20.27 -15.94
CA GLU A 340 11.52 -19.63 -17.16
C GLU A 340 11.22 -18.14 -17.20
N GLU A 341 10.07 -17.74 -16.67
CA GLU A 341 9.63 -16.33 -16.58
C GLU A 341 10.22 -15.62 -15.36
N ASN A 342 10.76 -16.35 -14.38
CA ASN A 342 11.30 -15.80 -13.13
C ASN A 342 12.68 -15.15 -13.31
N ARG A 343 12.79 -14.15 -14.20
CA ARG A 343 14.02 -13.42 -14.53
C ARG A 343 13.73 -11.92 -14.63
N ASP A 344 14.61 -11.10 -14.07
CA ASP A 344 14.48 -9.65 -14.10
C ASP A 344 14.37 -9.07 -15.52
N SER A 345 15.06 -9.70 -16.50
CA SER A 345 15.03 -9.27 -17.91
C SER A 345 13.67 -9.44 -18.61
N LEU A 346 12.77 -10.23 -18.03
CA LEU A 346 11.41 -10.43 -18.53
C LEU A 346 10.37 -9.54 -17.84
N ASP A 347 10.78 -8.74 -16.86
CA ASP A 347 9.90 -7.82 -16.13
C ASP A 347 8.57 -8.49 -15.68
N PRO A 348 8.62 -9.65 -15.01
CA PRO A 348 7.44 -10.47 -14.75
C PRO A 348 6.53 -9.86 -13.67
N ILE A 349 5.21 -10.00 -13.85
CA ILE A 349 4.17 -9.70 -12.85
C ILE A 349 3.19 -10.86 -12.74
N ASP A 350 2.85 -11.22 -11.52
CA ASP A 350 2.03 -12.37 -11.21
C ASP A 350 0.60 -11.96 -10.84
N GLY A 351 -0.19 -11.59 -11.84
CA GLY A 351 -1.55 -11.10 -11.60
C GLY A 351 -2.44 -12.08 -10.86
N ARG A 352 -2.21 -13.41 -11.00
CA ARG A 352 -2.98 -14.41 -10.25
C ARG A 352 -2.66 -14.44 -8.76
N ILE A 353 -1.40 -14.17 -8.37
CA ILE A 353 -1.06 -13.95 -6.95
C ILE A 353 -1.74 -12.68 -6.45
N ILE A 354 -1.71 -11.59 -7.22
CA ILE A 354 -2.37 -10.34 -6.86
C ILE A 354 -3.88 -10.56 -6.68
N GLU A 355 -4.55 -11.25 -7.64
CA GLU A 355 -5.98 -11.62 -7.51
C GLU A 355 -6.25 -12.40 -6.23
N ALA A 356 -5.46 -13.43 -5.96
CA ALA A 356 -5.66 -14.24 -4.77
C ALA A 356 -5.45 -13.46 -3.48
N CYS A 357 -4.51 -12.52 -3.43
CA CYS A 357 -4.29 -11.62 -2.29
C CYS A 357 -5.43 -10.60 -2.12
N ASP A 358 -5.99 -10.06 -3.23
CA ASP A 358 -7.20 -9.22 -3.21
C ASP A 358 -8.38 -10.01 -2.62
N LYS A 359 -8.61 -11.23 -3.11
CA LYS A 359 -9.70 -12.08 -2.61
C LYS A 359 -9.47 -12.55 -1.18
N LEU A 360 -8.22 -12.76 -0.75
CA LEU A 360 -7.88 -13.03 0.66
C LEU A 360 -8.25 -11.85 1.55
N SER A 361 -7.99 -10.60 1.12
CA SER A 361 -8.41 -9.42 1.87
C SER A 361 -9.93 -9.39 2.06
N ALA A 362 -10.71 -9.56 0.99
CA ALA A 362 -12.17 -9.60 1.06
C ALA A 362 -12.68 -10.75 1.95
N TYR A 363 -12.03 -11.91 1.88
CA TYR A 363 -12.34 -13.07 2.73
C TYR A 363 -12.08 -12.79 4.21
N MET A 364 -10.96 -12.14 4.53
CA MET A 364 -10.63 -11.73 5.90
C MET A 364 -11.61 -10.70 6.44
N GLU A 365 -11.94 -9.69 5.64
CA GLU A 365 -12.93 -8.67 5.98
C GLU A 365 -14.26 -9.31 6.38
N ALA A 366 -14.74 -10.27 5.61
CA ALA A 366 -15.96 -11.01 5.93
C ALA A 366 -15.79 -11.89 7.18
N SER A 367 -14.69 -12.67 7.25
CA SER A 367 -14.46 -13.63 8.35
C SER A 367 -14.32 -12.92 9.70
N LEU A 368 -13.58 -11.81 9.76
CA LEU A 368 -13.40 -11.06 11.01
C LEU A 368 -14.68 -10.36 11.44
N SER A 369 -15.44 -9.78 10.50
CA SER A 369 -16.73 -9.15 10.81
C SER A 369 -17.73 -10.16 11.38
N ILE A 370 -17.85 -11.34 10.77
CA ILE A 370 -18.71 -12.42 11.25
C ILE A 370 -18.29 -12.88 12.66
N ARG A 371 -16.99 -13.01 12.91
CA ARG A 371 -16.45 -13.38 14.25
C ARG A 371 -16.74 -12.33 15.31
N LEU A 372 -16.88 -11.06 14.92
CA LEU A 372 -17.27 -9.95 15.79
C LEU A 372 -18.80 -9.80 15.93
N GLY A 373 -19.59 -10.71 15.38
CA GLY A 373 -21.04 -10.73 15.49
C GLY A 373 -21.78 -9.88 14.45
N VAL A 374 -21.09 -9.29 13.47
CA VAL A 374 -21.72 -8.56 12.36
C VAL A 374 -21.66 -9.44 11.11
N ALA A 375 -22.74 -10.19 10.90
CA ALA A 375 -22.83 -11.25 9.89
C ALA A 375 -24.03 -11.08 8.93
N PRO A 376 -24.13 -9.99 8.17
CA PRO A 376 -25.11 -9.89 7.10
C PRO A 376 -24.96 -11.07 6.11
N GLN A 377 -26.06 -11.51 5.51
CA GLN A 377 -26.06 -12.64 4.59
C GLN A 377 -25.04 -12.47 3.45
N ALA A 378 -24.90 -11.26 2.93
CA ALA A 378 -23.92 -10.97 1.88
C ALA A 378 -22.46 -11.26 2.27
N LEU A 379 -22.08 -11.03 3.55
CA LEU A 379 -20.75 -11.39 4.03
C LEU A 379 -20.59 -12.91 4.20
N ALA A 380 -21.63 -13.59 4.68
CA ALA A 380 -21.60 -15.05 4.84
C ALA A 380 -21.47 -15.75 3.47
N ASP A 381 -22.27 -15.32 2.50
CA ASP A 381 -22.22 -15.85 1.12
C ASP A 381 -20.87 -15.54 0.48
N GLY A 382 -20.38 -14.30 0.62
CA GLY A 382 -19.08 -13.88 0.10
C GLY A 382 -17.95 -14.73 0.68
N LYS A 383 -17.96 -14.96 2.01
CA LYS A 383 -16.98 -15.82 2.68
C LYS A 383 -17.00 -17.24 2.12
N GLN A 384 -18.18 -17.86 2.01
CA GLN A 384 -18.30 -19.22 1.50
C GLN A 384 -17.82 -19.36 0.05
N ASN A 385 -18.22 -18.42 -0.81
CA ASN A 385 -17.86 -18.43 -2.23
C ASN A 385 -16.33 -18.27 -2.42
N LEU A 386 -15.70 -17.38 -1.66
CA LEU A 386 -14.26 -17.17 -1.71
C LEU A 386 -13.49 -18.38 -1.20
N TYR A 387 -13.94 -18.97 -0.09
CA TYR A 387 -13.33 -20.19 0.42
C TYR A 387 -13.46 -21.35 -0.57
N ALA A 388 -14.66 -21.60 -1.12
CA ALA A 388 -14.86 -22.64 -2.12
C ALA A 388 -13.94 -22.49 -3.34
N ARG A 389 -13.68 -21.24 -3.76
CA ARG A 389 -12.83 -20.97 -4.91
C ARG A 389 -11.34 -21.15 -4.62
N PHE A 390 -10.86 -20.74 -3.42
CA PHE A 390 -9.41 -20.60 -3.17
C PHE A 390 -8.84 -21.64 -2.20
N SER A 391 -9.64 -22.35 -1.39
CA SER A 391 -9.16 -23.27 -0.34
C SER A 391 -8.23 -24.39 -0.84
N ARG A 392 -8.32 -24.74 -2.11
CA ARG A 392 -7.46 -25.77 -2.74
C ARG A 392 -6.51 -25.21 -3.80
N SER A 393 -6.41 -23.87 -3.88
CA SER A 393 -5.62 -23.27 -4.93
C SER A 393 -4.12 -23.34 -4.64
N VAL A 394 -3.37 -23.65 -5.69
CA VAL A 394 -1.91 -23.53 -5.76
C VAL A 394 -1.64 -22.58 -6.92
N ILE A 395 -0.93 -21.49 -6.67
CA ILE A 395 -0.66 -20.44 -7.67
C ILE A 395 0.86 -20.22 -7.73
N SER A 396 1.45 -20.34 -8.88
CA SER A 396 2.90 -20.25 -9.08
C SER A 396 3.69 -21.12 -8.09
N GLY A 397 3.16 -22.30 -7.76
CA GLY A 397 3.75 -23.24 -6.80
C GLY A 397 3.49 -22.93 -5.33
N PHE A 398 2.86 -21.79 -5.00
CA PHE A 398 2.51 -21.44 -3.62
C PHE A 398 1.13 -22.01 -3.25
N PRO A 399 0.99 -22.73 -2.10
CA PRO A 399 -0.29 -23.28 -1.65
C PRO A 399 -1.18 -22.18 -1.05
N MET A 400 -1.78 -21.35 -1.91
CA MET A 400 -2.57 -20.18 -1.54
C MET A 400 -3.75 -20.56 -0.63
N GLY A 401 -4.34 -21.74 -0.81
CA GLY A 401 -5.45 -22.23 0.00
C GLY A 401 -5.16 -22.23 1.49
N GLN A 402 -3.92 -22.48 1.92
CA GLN A 402 -3.54 -22.45 3.35
C GLN A 402 -3.81 -21.08 4.01
N LEU A 403 -3.71 -19.98 3.27
CA LEU A 403 -4.00 -18.65 3.80
C LEU A 403 -5.50 -18.48 4.07
N PHE A 404 -6.35 -19.07 3.24
CA PHE A 404 -7.79 -19.07 3.44
C PHE A 404 -8.20 -19.99 4.61
N ASP A 405 -7.55 -21.15 4.78
CA ASP A 405 -7.82 -22.07 5.89
C ASP A 405 -7.60 -21.41 7.25
N TYR A 406 -6.70 -20.45 7.38
CA TYR A 406 -6.47 -19.73 8.63
C TYR A 406 -7.70 -19.01 9.17
N PHE A 407 -8.65 -18.65 8.33
CA PHE A 407 -9.80 -17.79 8.68
C PHE A 407 -11.16 -18.46 8.42
N TRP A 408 -11.13 -19.74 8.14
CA TRP A 408 -12.35 -20.55 7.97
C TRP A 408 -13.23 -20.67 9.23
#